data_9319e6d52652cd31cb9b33b8175978ff
#
_entry.id   9319e6d52652cd31cb9b33b8175978ff
#
_cell.length_a   1.000
_cell.length_b   1.000
_cell.length_c   1.000
_cell.angle_alpha   90.00
_cell.angle_beta   90.00
_cell.angle_gamma   90.00
#
_symmetry.space_group_name_H-M   'P 1'
#
loop_
_entity.id
_entity.type
_entity.pdbx_description
1 polymer ?
#
loop_
_entity_poly.entity_id
_entity_poly.type
_entity_poly.pdbx_seq_one_letter_code
_entity_poly.pdbx_strand_id
1 'polypeptide(L)'
;LRTRRQRQMCIRDRTNTEKEAVEHVYRQLRNAEPPDEETARGIIDKLFFSDQRYNLGEVGRYRMNKKLGLNIDMENLVLTKEDIITIIKFLIELINSKSEIDDIDHLSNRRVRTVGEQLSGQFGVGLSRMARTIRERMNVRDNEVFTPIDLINAKTLSSVINTFFGTNQLSQFMDQTNPLAELTHKRRLSALGPGGLSRERAGFEVRDVHYTHYGRLCPIETPEGPNIGLISSLSVFAKVNNLGFIETPYRKVNLSLIHI
;
A
#
# COMPACT_ATOMS: atom_id res chain seq x y z
N LEU A 1 28.98 4.43 5.52
CA LEU A 1 28.79 5.76 4.90
C LEU A 1 29.70 5.98 3.68
N ARG A 2 31.00 5.62 3.75
CA ARG A 2 31.93 5.69 2.59
C ARG A 2 31.50 4.82 1.41
N THR A 3 31.02 3.61 1.65
CA THR A 3 30.59 2.67 0.60
C THR A 3 29.33 3.12 -0.16
N ARG A 4 28.39 3.83 0.49
CA ARG A 4 27.21 4.41 -0.19
C ARG A 4 27.59 5.58 -1.10
N ARG A 5 28.49 6.49 -0.66
CA ARG A 5 28.99 7.59 -1.51
C ARG A 5 29.78 7.07 -2.71
N GLN A 6 30.60 6.04 -2.52
CA GLN A 6 31.33 5.41 -3.63
C GLN A 6 30.40 4.76 -4.66
N ARG A 7 29.31 4.10 -4.23
CA ARG A 7 28.32 3.53 -5.16
C ARG A 7 27.57 4.61 -5.95
N GLN A 8 27.27 5.75 -5.36
CA GLN A 8 26.63 6.87 -6.08
C GLN A 8 27.56 7.53 -7.08
N MET A 9 28.84 7.73 -6.75
CA MET A 9 29.84 8.20 -7.70
C MET A 9 30.02 7.21 -8.86
N CYS A 10 30.08 5.91 -8.59
CA CYS A 10 30.19 4.89 -9.63
C CYS A 10 29.03 4.83 -10.63
N ILE A 11 27.81 5.23 -10.24
CA ILE A 11 26.66 5.30 -11.16
C ILE A 11 26.81 6.54 -12.06
N ARG A 12 27.21 7.67 -11.50
CA ARG A 12 27.41 8.93 -12.25
C ARG A 12 28.53 8.82 -13.29
N ASP A 13 29.60 8.09 -12.97
CA ASP A 13 30.79 7.95 -13.86
C ASP A 13 30.60 6.85 -14.92
N ARG A 14 29.53 6.08 -14.89
CA ARG A 14 29.31 4.94 -15.79
C ARG A 14 28.49 5.26 -17.03
N THR A 15 27.76 6.36 -17.05
CA THR A 15 26.86 6.70 -18.14
C THR A 15 27.01 8.17 -18.49
N ASN A 16 27.50 8.46 -19.70
CA ASN A 16 27.65 9.82 -20.20
C ASN A 16 26.55 10.23 -21.16
N THR A 17 25.84 9.26 -21.72
CA THR A 17 24.77 9.48 -22.69
C THR A 17 23.43 8.90 -22.18
N GLU A 18 22.32 9.44 -22.69
CA GLU A 18 20.97 8.93 -22.36
C GLU A 18 20.81 7.45 -22.78
N LYS A 19 21.40 7.09 -23.92
CA LYS A 19 21.40 5.71 -24.42
C LYS A 19 22.08 4.75 -23.44
N GLU A 20 23.30 5.07 -23.00
CA GLU A 20 24.02 4.26 -22.00
C GLU A 20 23.25 4.14 -20.68
N ALA A 21 22.56 5.21 -20.27
CA ALA A 21 21.74 5.19 -19.05
C ALA A 21 20.55 4.23 -19.18
N VAL A 22 19.83 4.25 -20.31
CA VAL A 22 18.72 3.35 -20.61
C VAL A 22 19.19 1.90 -20.67
N GLU A 23 20.29 1.62 -21.35
CA GLU A 23 20.89 0.28 -21.41
C GLU A 23 21.34 -0.21 -20.03
N HIS A 24 21.92 0.68 -19.22
CA HIS A 24 22.34 0.34 -17.86
C HIS A 24 21.14 -0.03 -16.96
N VAL A 25 20.06 0.76 -17.02
CA VAL A 25 18.82 0.46 -16.28
C VAL A 25 18.23 -0.87 -16.74
N TYR A 26 18.21 -1.12 -18.04
CA TYR A 26 17.73 -2.39 -18.58
C TYR A 26 18.54 -3.59 -18.05
N ARG A 27 19.88 -3.51 -18.06
CA ARG A 27 20.76 -4.56 -17.52
C ARG A 27 20.46 -4.85 -16.05
N GLN A 28 20.23 -3.81 -15.25
CA GLN A 28 19.89 -3.98 -13.83
C GLN A 28 18.51 -4.65 -13.61
N LEU A 29 17.55 -4.36 -14.50
CA LEU A 29 16.21 -4.92 -14.40
C LEU A 29 16.08 -6.35 -14.93
N ARG A 30 16.82 -6.70 -15.96
CA ARG A 30 16.69 -7.96 -16.67
C ARG A 30 17.88 -8.91 -16.54
N ASN A 31 18.99 -8.44 -15.98
CA ASN A 31 20.30 -9.16 -15.95
C ASN A 31 20.77 -9.64 -17.34
N ALA A 32 20.39 -8.92 -18.39
CA ALA A 32 20.71 -9.22 -19.78
C ALA A 32 21.03 -7.94 -20.55
N GLU A 33 21.74 -8.04 -21.65
CA GLU A 33 21.96 -6.90 -22.53
C GLU A 33 20.72 -6.59 -23.36
N PRO A 34 20.37 -5.31 -23.59
CA PRO A 34 19.26 -4.96 -24.45
C PRO A 34 19.60 -5.25 -25.92
N PRO A 35 18.65 -5.78 -26.71
CA PRO A 35 18.88 -5.99 -28.15
C PRO A 35 18.97 -4.67 -28.91
N ASP A 36 18.22 -3.64 -28.47
CA ASP A 36 18.21 -2.30 -29.02
C ASP A 36 17.75 -1.27 -27.96
N GLU A 37 17.97 0.02 -28.25
CA GLU A 37 17.58 1.13 -27.36
C GLU A 37 16.07 1.25 -27.22
N GLU A 38 15.33 1.03 -28.31
CA GLU A 38 13.88 1.19 -28.35
C GLU A 38 13.18 0.14 -27.47
N THR A 39 13.64 -1.10 -27.53
CA THR A 39 13.17 -2.18 -26.64
C THR A 39 13.49 -1.90 -25.19
N ALA A 40 14.66 -1.39 -24.89
CA ALA A 40 15.04 -1.02 -23.52
C ALA A 40 14.16 0.10 -22.97
N ARG A 41 13.91 1.14 -23.76
CA ARG A 41 13.05 2.27 -23.42
C ARG A 41 11.59 1.81 -23.22
N GLY A 42 11.08 0.97 -24.14
CA GLY A 42 9.72 0.41 -24.04
C GLY A 42 9.50 -0.46 -22.80
N ILE A 43 10.52 -1.14 -22.30
CA ILE A 43 10.41 -1.90 -21.04
C ILE A 43 10.39 -0.98 -19.83
N ILE A 44 11.20 0.07 -19.81
CA ILE A 44 11.23 1.06 -18.74
C ILE A 44 9.86 1.78 -18.66
N ASP A 45 9.33 2.22 -19.81
CA ASP A 45 8.04 2.89 -19.90
C ASP A 45 6.90 1.99 -19.42
N LYS A 46 6.90 0.72 -19.82
CA LYS A 46 5.91 -0.26 -19.34
C LYS A 46 5.98 -0.54 -17.85
N LEU A 47 7.17 -0.49 -17.25
CA LEU A 47 7.36 -0.81 -15.83
C LEU A 47 7.02 0.36 -14.92
N PHE A 48 7.34 1.58 -15.30
CA PHE A 48 7.25 2.74 -14.41
C PHE A 48 6.19 3.77 -14.80
N PHE A 49 5.86 3.87 -16.09
CA PHE A 49 5.00 4.93 -16.62
C PHE A 49 3.69 4.43 -17.22
N SER A 50 3.42 3.13 -17.17
CA SER A 50 2.16 2.54 -17.65
C SER A 50 1.26 2.13 -16.50
N ASP A 51 0.00 2.57 -16.52
CA ASP A 51 -1.05 2.22 -15.55
C ASP A 51 -1.38 0.72 -15.51
N GLN A 52 -1.11 0.01 -16.60
CA GLN A 52 -1.33 -1.45 -16.70
C GLN A 52 -0.43 -2.26 -15.76
N ARG A 53 0.76 -1.75 -15.45
CA ARG A 53 1.77 -2.45 -14.66
C ARG A 53 2.06 -1.80 -13.33
N TYR A 54 1.92 -0.49 -13.24
CA TYR A 54 2.25 0.28 -12.06
C TYR A 54 1.18 1.32 -11.77
N ASN A 55 0.65 1.27 -10.56
CA ASN A 55 -0.34 2.20 -10.08
C ASN A 55 -0.03 2.56 -8.63
N LEU A 56 0.13 3.85 -8.35
CA LEU A 56 0.37 4.37 -6.99
C LEU A 56 -0.85 4.22 -6.08
N GLY A 57 -2.06 4.16 -6.68
CA GLY A 57 -3.30 4.32 -5.97
C GLY A 57 -3.50 5.75 -5.45
N GLU A 58 -4.73 6.08 -5.10
CA GLU A 58 -5.09 7.42 -4.59
C GLU A 58 -4.29 7.79 -3.34
N VAL A 59 -4.13 6.85 -2.42
CA VAL A 59 -3.39 7.06 -1.17
C VAL A 59 -1.92 7.34 -1.44
N GLY A 60 -1.31 6.61 -2.38
CA GLY A 60 0.09 6.82 -2.78
C GLY A 60 0.30 8.18 -3.40
N ARG A 61 -0.57 8.60 -4.33
CA ARG A 61 -0.53 9.94 -4.95
C ARG A 61 -0.71 11.04 -3.91
N TYR A 62 -1.71 10.92 -3.04
CA TYR A 62 -1.92 11.87 -1.95
C TYR A 62 -0.69 12.04 -1.05
N ARG A 63 -0.10 10.92 -0.64
CA ARG A 63 1.09 10.93 0.24
C ARG A 63 2.31 11.52 -0.46
N MET A 64 2.55 11.19 -1.72
CA MET A 64 3.63 11.79 -2.50
C MET A 64 3.46 13.29 -2.64
N ASN A 65 2.29 13.76 -3.07
CA ASN A 65 2.02 15.17 -3.22
C ASN A 65 2.23 15.92 -1.91
N LYS A 66 1.70 15.39 -0.80
CA LYS A 66 1.82 16.02 0.52
C LYS A 66 3.26 16.07 1.03
N LYS A 67 4.02 14.98 0.85
CA LYS A 67 5.40 14.87 1.37
C LYS A 67 6.40 15.66 0.55
N LEU A 68 6.27 15.63 -0.76
CA LEU A 68 7.21 16.26 -1.69
C LEU A 68 6.78 17.66 -2.12
N GLY A 69 5.61 18.15 -1.68
CA GLY A 69 5.07 19.45 -2.05
C GLY A 69 4.69 19.54 -3.53
N LEU A 70 4.26 18.44 -4.14
CA LEU A 70 3.84 18.36 -5.53
C LEU A 70 2.35 18.70 -5.67
N ASN A 71 2.00 19.35 -6.77
CA ASN A 71 0.61 19.69 -7.12
C ASN A 71 0.13 18.89 -8.34
N ILE A 72 0.45 17.62 -8.39
CA ILE A 72 0.00 16.72 -9.47
C ILE A 72 -1.42 16.29 -9.18
N ASP A 73 -2.23 16.18 -10.24
CA ASP A 73 -3.63 15.77 -10.14
C ASP A 73 -3.77 14.38 -9.48
N MET A 74 -4.77 14.25 -8.62
CA MET A 74 -5.08 13.02 -7.89
C MET A 74 -5.54 11.89 -8.82
N GLU A 75 -6.05 12.21 -10.00
CA GLU A 75 -6.43 11.23 -11.02
C GLU A 75 -5.21 10.59 -11.70
N ASN A 76 -4.07 11.26 -11.68
CA ASN A 76 -2.84 10.72 -12.25
C ASN A 76 -2.17 9.74 -11.26
N LEU A 77 -2.49 8.46 -11.41
CA LEU A 77 -1.99 7.38 -10.55
C LEU A 77 -0.65 6.78 -11.00
N VAL A 78 -0.08 7.29 -12.08
CA VAL A 78 1.18 6.82 -12.66
C VAL A 78 2.31 7.78 -12.28
N LEU A 79 3.53 7.28 -12.17
CA LEU A 79 4.71 8.11 -11.92
C LEU A 79 4.95 9.08 -13.08
N THR A 80 5.29 10.31 -12.74
CA THR A 80 5.73 11.34 -13.69
C THR A 80 7.24 11.58 -13.58
N LYS A 81 7.82 12.21 -14.59
CA LYS A 81 9.23 12.61 -14.55
C LYS A 81 9.52 13.57 -13.39
N GLU A 82 8.58 14.45 -13.06
CA GLU A 82 8.68 15.38 -11.93
C GLU A 82 8.71 14.65 -10.60
N ASP A 83 7.90 13.60 -10.44
CA ASP A 83 7.93 12.74 -9.25
C ASP A 83 9.32 12.20 -9.00
N ILE A 84 9.94 11.61 -10.03
CA ILE A 84 11.25 10.97 -9.93
C ILE A 84 12.33 11.98 -9.57
N ILE A 85 12.35 13.15 -10.23
CA ILE A 85 13.32 14.21 -9.95
C ILE A 85 13.18 14.70 -8.51
N THR A 86 11.95 14.91 -8.05
CA THR A 86 11.68 15.39 -6.69
C THR A 86 12.01 14.34 -5.63
N ILE A 87 11.73 13.06 -5.90
CA ILE A 87 12.15 11.94 -5.03
C ILE A 87 13.67 11.91 -4.88
N ILE A 88 14.41 12.01 -5.99
CA ILE A 88 15.87 12.01 -5.97
C ILE A 88 16.39 13.22 -5.19
N LYS A 89 15.81 14.40 -5.40
CA LYS A 89 16.16 15.62 -4.65
C LYS A 89 15.95 15.42 -3.15
N PHE A 90 14.79 14.89 -2.75
CA PHE A 90 14.48 14.62 -1.35
C PHE A 90 15.44 13.58 -0.74
N LEU A 91 15.80 12.53 -1.47
CA LEU A 91 16.78 11.55 -1.01
C LEU A 91 18.18 12.16 -0.79
N ILE A 92 18.59 13.09 -1.65
CA ILE A 92 19.86 13.83 -1.48
C ILE A 92 19.79 14.72 -0.25
N GLU A 93 18.66 15.37 0.00
CA GLU A 93 18.43 16.19 1.20
C GLU A 93 18.51 15.36 2.48
N LEU A 94 17.91 14.15 2.50
CA LEU A 94 18.03 13.20 3.60
C LEU A 94 19.47 12.76 3.86
N ILE A 95 20.25 12.48 2.80
CA ILE A 95 21.66 12.09 2.91
C ILE A 95 22.50 13.23 3.52
N ASN A 96 22.16 14.46 3.19
CA ASN A 96 22.82 15.66 3.69
C ASN A 96 22.27 16.15 5.05
N SER A 97 21.39 15.37 5.70
CA SER A 97 20.76 15.71 6.99
C SER A 97 20.01 17.04 6.97
N LYS A 98 19.45 17.44 5.82
CA LYS A 98 18.61 18.64 5.67
C LYS A 98 17.13 18.34 5.88
N SER A 99 16.74 17.08 5.83
CA SER A 99 15.38 16.59 6.06
C SER A 99 15.41 15.46 7.08
N GLU A 100 14.33 15.27 7.80
CA GLU A 100 14.17 14.23 8.80
C GLU A 100 13.59 12.95 8.16
N ILE A 101 13.96 11.81 8.75
CA ILE A 101 13.39 10.50 8.37
C ILE A 101 12.01 10.40 9.00
N ASP A 102 11.04 9.89 8.23
CA ASP A 102 9.70 9.66 8.75
C ASP A 102 9.69 8.62 9.87
N ASP A 103 8.92 8.89 10.88
CA ASP A 103 8.57 7.92 11.90
C ASP A 103 7.56 6.90 11.32
N ILE A 104 7.98 5.64 11.28
CA ILE A 104 7.20 4.53 10.70
C ILE A 104 5.96 4.23 11.54
N ASP A 105 6.04 4.40 12.86
CA ASP A 105 4.96 4.06 13.80
C ASP A 105 3.95 5.19 14.00
N HIS A 106 4.25 6.36 13.47
CA HIS A 106 3.31 7.48 13.46
C HIS A 106 2.06 7.13 12.65
N LEU A 107 0.86 7.31 13.22
CA LEU A 107 -0.42 6.95 12.56
C LEU A 107 -0.72 7.73 11.29
N SER A 108 0.00 8.80 10.98
CA SER A 108 -0.05 9.44 9.66
C SER A 108 0.67 8.63 8.57
N ASN A 109 1.57 7.73 8.94
CA ASN A 109 2.33 6.87 8.03
C ASN A 109 1.79 5.43 8.00
N ARG A 110 1.00 5.06 9.01
CA ARG A 110 0.42 3.74 9.20
C ARG A 110 -1.08 3.83 9.02
N ARG A 111 -1.59 3.28 7.90
CA ARG A 111 -3.00 3.34 7.56
C ARG A 111 -3.72 2.02 7.85
N VAL A 112 -5.01 2.09 8.00
CA VAL A 112 -5.91 0.94 8.14
C VAL A 112 -6.43 0.53 6.76
N ARG A 113 -6.34 -0.75 6.45
CA ARG A 113 -7.01 -1.33 5.30
C ARG A 113 -8.35 -1.90 5.74
N THR A 114 -9.41 -1.28 5.28
CA THR A 114 -10.78 -1.71 5.60
C THR A 114 -11.13 -3.03 4.93
N VAL A 115 -12.15 -3.70 5.44
CA VAL A 115 -12.69 -4.94 4.84
C VAL A 115 -13.13 -4.70 3.39
N GLY A 116 -13.76 -3.54 3.12
CA GLY A 116 -14.20 -3.16 1.79
C GLY A 116 -13.04 -3.06 0.79
N GLU A 117 -11.93 -2.44 1.16
CA GLU A 117 -10.71 -2.37 0.32
C GLU A 117 -10.13 -3.76 0.04
N GLN A 118 -10.03 -4.61 1.06
CA GLN A 118 -9.51 -5.97 0.89
C GLN A 118 -10.42 -6.83 0.02
N LEU A 119 -11.73 -6.72 0.20
CA LEU A 119 -12.71 -7.45 -0.59
C LEU A 119 -12.72 -6.96 -2.05
N SER A 120 -12.62 -5.66 -2.29
CA SER A 120 -12.48 -5.07 -3.63
C SER A 120 -11.26 -5.62 -4.36
N GLY A 121 -10.12 -5.73 -3.66
CA GLY A 121 -8.92 -6.35 -4.22
C GLY A 121 -9.13 -7.81 -4.64
N GLN A 122 -9.80 -8.61 -3.80
CA GLN A 122 -10.13 -10.01 -4.12
C GLN A 122 -11.13 -10.11 -5.27
N PHE A 123 -12.12 -9.24 -5.29
CA PHE A 123 -13.08 -9.15 -6.40
C PHE A 123 -12.37 -8.87 -7.74
N GLY A 124 -11.42 -7.91 -7.74
CA GLY A 124 -10.58 -7.62 -8.92
C GLY A 124 -9.77 -8.84 -9.40
N VAL A 125 -9.22 -9.63 -8.47
CA VAL A 125 -8.54 -10.89 -8.80
C VAL A 125 -9.51 -11.89 -9.43
N GLY A 126 -10.73 -12.01 -8.90
CA GLY A 126 -11.78 -12.87 -9.45
C GLY A 126 -12.17 -12.46 -10.86
N LEU A 127 -12.37 -11.15 -11.10
CA LEU A 127 -12.67 -10.61 -12.45
C LEU A 127 -11.53 -10.85 -13.44
N SER A 128 -10.28 -10.66 -13.01
CA SER A 128 -9.11 -10.90 -13.86
C SER A 128 -8.98 -12.35 -14.29
N ARG A 129 -9.26 -13.30 -13.38
CA ARG A 129 -9.31 -14.74 -13.69
C ARG A 129 -10.44 -15.05 -14.65
N MET A 130 -11.62 -14.48 -14.45
CA MET A 130 -12.77 -14.67 -15.32
C MET A 130 -12.49 -14.11 -16.71
N ALA A 131 -11.94 -12.90 -16.81
CA ALA A 131 -11.57 -12.29 -18.10
C ALA A 131 -10.53 -13.13 -18.87
N ARG A 132 -9.56 -13.71 -18.16
CA ARG A 132 -8.59 -14.64 -18.76
C ARG A 132 -9.29 -15.87 -19.33
N THR A 133 -10.17 -16.51 -18.57
CA THR A 133 -10.90 -17.70 -19.00
C THR A 133 -11.80 -17.41 -20.20
N ILE A 134 -12.47 -16.24 -20.23
CA ILE A 134 -13.28 -15.79 -21.36
C ILE A 134 -12.39 -15.67 -22.61
N ARG A 135 -11.24 -14.99 -22.49
CA ARG A 135 -10.30 -14.82 -23.61
C ARG A 135 -9.79 -16.16 -24.13
N GLU A 136 -9.44 -17.09 -23.24
CA GLU A 136 -9.02 -18.43 -23.61
C GLU A 136 -10.12 -19.20 -24.35
N ARG A 137 -11.38 -19.11 -23.91
CA ARG A 137 -12.53 -19.74 -24.58
C ARG A 137 -12.80 -19.14 -25.95
N MET A 138 -12.71 -17.83 -26.09
CA MET A 138 -12.88 -17.14 -27.35
C MET A 138 -11.81 -17.56 -28.38
N ASN A 139 -10.57 -17.73 -27.95
CA ASN A 139 -9.47 -18.13 -28.86
C ASN A 139 -9.54 -19.59 -29.33
N VAL A 140 -10.18 -20.47 -28.55
CA VAL A 140 -10.26 -21.91 -28.89
C VAL A 140 -11.40 -22.22 -29.89
N ARG A 141 -12.41 -21.34 -29.99
CA ARG A 141 -13.64 -21.59 -30.80
C ARG A 141 -13.79 -20.55 -31.88
N ASP A 142 -13.10 -20.71 -32.99
CA ASP A 142 -12.99 -19.68 -34.03
C ASP A 142 -14.27 -19.42 -34.88
N ASN A 143 -15.33 -20.25 -34.83
CA ASN A 143 -16.45 -20.16 -35.75
C ASN A 143 -17.85 -20.36 -35.14
N GLU A 144 -18.05 -20.27 -33.86
CA GLU A 144 -19.35 -20.46 -33.22
C GLU A 144 -19.97 -19.14 -32.75
N VAL A 145 -21.30 -19.04 -32.85
CA VAL A 145 -22.04 -17.92 -32.26
C VAL A 145 -22.07 -18.10 -30.73
N PHE A 146 -21.40 -17.22 -30.00
CA PHE A 146 -21.37 -17.27 -28.55
C PHE A 146 -22.50 -16.46 -27.94
N THR A 147 -23.05 -17.01 -26.85
CA THR A 147 -23.82 -16.21 -25.92
C THR A 147 -22.96 -15.81 -24.74
N PRO A 148 -23.19 -14.67 -24.06
CA PRO A 148 -22.45 -14.27 -22.85
C PRO A 148 -22.49 -15.34 -21.76
N ILE A 149 -23.57 -16.12 -21.68
CA ILE A 149 -23.77 -17.19 -20.68
C ILE A 149 -22.74 -18.32 -20.89
N ASP A 150 -22.41 -18.65 -22.13
CA ASP A 150 -21.46 -19.72 -22.46
C ASP A 150 -20.02 -19.36 -22.10
N LEU A 151 -19.72 -18.06 -22.11
CA LEU A 151 -18.38 -17.54 -21.85
C LEU A 151 -18.15 -17.28 -20.36
N ILE A 152 -19.16 -16.79 -19.64
CA ILE A 152 -19.04 -16.33 -18.24
C ILE A 152 -19.22 -17.52 -17.30
N ASN A 153 -18.24 -17.69 -16.38
CA ASN A 153 -18.34 -18.65 -15.29
C ASN A 153 -18.37 -17.91 -13.94
N ALA A 154 -19.57 -17.72 -13.40
CA ALA A 154 -19.78 -17.05 -12.12
C ALA A 154 -19.13 -17.77 -10.92
N LYS A 155 -18.91 -19.09 -11.03
CA LYS A 155 -18.25 -19.89 -9.96
C LYS A 155 -16.83 -19.42 -9.69
N THR A 156 -16.13 -18.89 -10.70
CA THR A 156 -14.78 -18.34 -10.53
C THR A 156 -14.77 -17.18 -9.55
N LEU A 157 -15.72 -16.27 -9.64
CA LEU A 157 -15.85 -15.13 -8.74
C LEU A 157 -16.31 -15.56 -7.34
N SER A 158 -17.37 -16.37 -7.27
CA SER A 158 -17.89 -16.88 -5.99
C SER A 158 -16.84 -17.67 -5.22
N SER A 159 -16.02 -18.47 -5.91
CA SER A 159 -14.92 -19.22 -5.29
C SER A 159 -13.88 -18.32 -4.63
N VAL A 160 -13.49 -17.22 -5.28
CA VAL A 160 -12.51 -16.28 -4.71
C VAL A 160 -13.06 -15.60 -3.46
N ILE A 161 -14.31 -15.18 -3.48
CA ILE A 161 -14.96 -14.55 -2.33
C ILE A 161 -15.13 -15.54 -1.17
N ASN A 162 -15.60 -16.74 -1.45
CA ASN A 162 -15.74 -17.78 -0.43
C ASN A 162 -14.37 -18.16 0.19
N THR A 163 -13.33 -18.23 -0.62
CA THR A 163 -11.97 -18.48 -0.15
C THR A 163 -11.49 -17.32 0.75
N PHE A 164 -11.78 -16.09 0.41
CA PHE A 164 -11.43 -14.95 1.25
C PHE A 164 -12.08 -15.06 2.63
N PHE A 165 -13.38 -15.25 2.71
CA PHE A 165 -14.05 -15.39 4.01
C PHE A 165 -13.72 -16.69 4.77
N GLY A 166 -13.34 -17.76 4.07
CA GLY A 166 -13.03 -19.04 4.69
C GLY A 166 -11.60 -19.21 5.16
N THR A 167 -10.63 -18.52 4.53
CA THR A 167 -9.19 -18.75 4.78
C THR A 167 -8.40 -17.53 5.20
N ASN A 168 -8.98 -16.32 5.11
CA ASN A 168 -8.28 -15.11 5.51
C ASN A 168 -8.12 -15.08 7.03
N GLN A 169 -6.91 -14.77 7.50
CA GLN A 169 -6.58 -14.68 8.93
C GLN A 169 -7.44 -13.64 9.68
N LEU A 170 -7.90 -12.61 9.00
CA LEU A 170 -8.71 -11.54 9.58
C LEU A 170 -10.21 -11.86 9.57
N SER A 171 -10.64 -12.88 8.82
CA SER A 171 -11.99 -13.40 8.85
C SER A 171 -12.11 -14.38 10.01
N GLN A 172 -12.76 -13.95 11.08
CA GLN A 172 -12.85 -14.69 12.33
C GLN A 172 -14.32 -14.92 12.70
N PHE A 173 -14.57 -15.94 13.52
CA PHE A 173 -15.87 -16.15 14.12
C PHE A 173 -16.17 -14.96 15.05
N MET A 174 -17.35 -14.36 14.87
CA MET A 174 -17.73 -13.15 15.61
C MET A 174 -18.06 -13.49 17.06
N ASP A 175 -17.52 -12.72 18.00
CA ASP A 175 -17.92 -12.78 19.39
C ASP A 175 -19.31 -12.13 19.54
N GLN A 176 -20.28 -12.92 19.95
CA GLN A 176 -21.70 -12.53 20.12
C GLN A 176 -22.21 -12.81 21.54
N THR A 177 -21.36 -12.85 22.54
CA THR A 177 -21.73 -13.08 23.94
C THR A 177 -22.73 -12.01 24.42
N ASN A 178 -22.48 -10.76 24.00
CA ASN A 178 -23.37 -9.62 24.22
C ASN A 178 -23.20 -8.58 23.11
N PRO A 179 -24.12 -7.61 22.96
CA PRO A 179 -24.02 -6.59 21.91
C PRO A 179 -22.73 -5.75 21.96
N LEU A 180 -22.17 -5.51 23.15
CA LEU A 180 -20.93 -4.76 23.31
C LEU A 180 -19.73 -5.56 22.83
N ALA A 181 -19.67 -6.87 23.11
CA ALA A 181 -18.61 -7.76 22.62
C ALA A 181 -18.59 -7.80 21.08
N GLU A 182 -19.77 -7.87 20.46
CA GLU A 182 -19.91 -7.82 19.00
C GLU A 182 -19.40 -6.49 18.43
N LEU A 183 -19.78 -5.36 19.02
CA LEU A 183 -19.34 -4.04 18.60
C LEU A 183 -17.81 -3.88 18.72
N THR A 184 -17.25 -4.32 19.86
CA THR A 184 -15.81 -4.28 20.12
C THR A 184 -15.05 -5.14 19.11
N HIS A 185 -15.54 -6.33 18.79
CA HIS A 185 -14.92 -7.21 17.80
C HIS A 185 -14.91 -6.58 16.39
N LYS A 186 -16.00 -5.91 16.00
CA LYS A 186 -16.09 -5.19 14.70
C LYS A 186 -15.15 -3.98 14.62
N ARG A 187 -14.80 -3.37 15.74
CA ARG A 187 -13.90 -2.20 15.83
C ARG A 187 -12.43 -2.56 16.10
N ARG A 188 -12.11 -3.85 16.08
CA ARG A 188 -10.73 -4.34 16.32
C ARG A 188 -9.85 -4.11 15.11
N LEU A 189 -8.62 -3.69 15.37
CA LEU A 189 -7.57 -3.50 14.37
C LEU A 189 -6.48 -4.55 14.60
N SER A 190 -5.96 -5.11 13.52
CA SER A 190 -4.86 -6.08 13.56
C SER A 190 -3.70 -5.59 12.70
N ALA A 191 -2.49 -5.66 13.24
CA ALA A 191 -1.26 -5.43 12.46
C ALA A 191 -0.84 -6.68 11.68
N LEU A 192 -1.49 -7.81 11.93
CA LEU A 192 -1.23 -9.10 11.30
C LEU A 192 -2.03 -9.26 10.01
N GLY A 193 -1.71 -10.29 9.25
CA GLY A 193 -2.45 -10.69 8.06
C GLY A 193 -1.81 -10.28 6.74
N PRO A 194 -2.50 -10.45 5.61
CA PRO A 194 -1.96 -10.16 4.29
C PRO A 194 -1.57 -8.70 4.13
N GLY A 195 -0.30 -8.44 3.81
CA GLY A 195 0.26 -7.09 3.71
C GLY A 195 0.60 -6.43 5.04
N GLY A 196 0.42 -7.13 6.17
CA GLY A 196 0.83 -6.71 7.50
C GLY A 196 2.13 -7.35 7.99
N LEU A 197 2.33 -7.32 9.30
CA LEU A 197 3.49 -7.88 9.96
C LEU A 197 3.29 -9.36 10.30
N SER A 198 4.38 -10.11 10.41
CA SER A 198 4.38 -11.41 11.09
C SER A 198 4.76 -11.23 12.57
N ARG A 199 4.24 -12.10 13.45
CA ARG A 199 4.52 -12.05 14.88
C ARG A 199 6.02 -12.04 15.20
N GLU A 200 6.79 -12.80 14.45
CA GLU A 200 8.24 -12.99 14.63
C GLU A 200 9.05 -11.75 14.19
N ARG A 201 8.55 -11.00 13.20
CA ARG A 201 9.20 -9.80 12.67
C ARG A 201 8.79 -8.52 13.37
N ALA A 202 7.76 -8.55 14.20
CA ALA A 202 7.28 -7.42 14.96
C ALA A 202 8.17 -7.19 16.17
N GLY A 203 9.02 -6.17 16.13
CA GLY A 203 9.85 -5.71 17.26
C GLY A 203 9.03 -5.05 18.35
N PHE A 204 9.71 -4.59 19.41
CA PHE A 204 9.07 -3.86 20.52
C PHE A 204 8.48 -2.53 20.07
N GLU A 205 9.15 -1.79 19.20
CA GLU A 205 8.72 -0.46 18.72
C GLU A 205 7.30 -0.47 18.13
N VAL A 206 6.98 -1.50 17.32
CA VAL A 206 5.65 -1.65 16.70
C VAL A 206 4.57 -2.03 17.71
N ARG A 207 4.95 -2.64 18.85
CA ARG A 207 4.04 -3.10 19.90
C ARG A 207 3.78 -2.04 20.97
N ASP A 208 4.64 -1.04 21.05
CA ASP A 208 4.54 0.04 22.03
C ASP A 208 3.43 1.03 21.67
N VAL A 209 3.02 1.79 22.67
CA VAL A 209 2.06 2.88 22.52
C VAL A 209 2.77 4.12 22.01
N HIS A 210 2.39 4.57 20.83
CA HIS A 210 2.90 5.80 20.26
C HIS A 210 2.05 7.01 20.67
N TYR A 211 2.63 8.20 20.75
CA TYR A 211 1.91 9.44 21.09
C TYR A 211 0.70 9.71 20.20
N THR A 212 0.77 9.32 18.91
CA THR A 212 -0.33 9.48 17.96
C THR A 212 -1.52 8.57 18.24
N HIS A 213 -1.38 7.58 19.12
CA HIS A 213 -2.49 6.72 19.56
C HIS A 213 -3.53 7.48 20.38
N TYR A 214 -3.17 8.63 20.96
CA TYR A 214 -4.08 9.41 21.79
C TYR A 214 -5.39 9.74 21.04
N GLY A 215 -6.51 9.36 21.64
CA GLY A 215 -7.84 9.52 21.07
C GLY A 215 -8.17 8.63 19.87
N ARG A 216 -7.22 7.84 19.35
CA ARG A 216 -7.39 6.98 18.16
C ARG A 216 -7.41 5.50 18.49
N LEU A 217 -6.44 5.03 19.24
CA LEU A 217 -6.33 3.64 19.65
C LEU A 217 -6.34 3.54 21.16
N CYS A 218 -6.99 2.51 21.71
CA CYS A 218 -6.97 2.25 23.13
C CYS A 218 -5.57 1.72 23.53
N PRO A 219 -4.87 2.34 24.49
CA PRO A 219 -3.54 1.90 24.91
C PRO A 219 -3.56 0.67 25.82
N ILE A 220 -4.73 0.29 26.34
CA ILE A 220 -4.89 -0.75 27.35
C ILE A 220 -5.49 -2.03 26.73
N GLU A 221 -6.43 -1.89 25.78
CA GLU A 221 -7.13 -3.02 25.19
C GLU A 221 -6.27 -3.70 24.11
N THR A 222 -5.45 -4.65 24.57
CA THR A 222 -4.61 -5.49 23.71
C THR A 222 -4.53 -6.90 24.32
N PRO A 223 -4.37 -7.95 23.54
CA PRO A 223 -4.17 -9.31 24.07
C PRO A 223 -2.86 -9.42 24.87
N GLU A 224 -2.83 -10.35 25.78
CA GLU A 224 -1.60 -10.80 26.43
C GLU A 224 -0.89 -11.85 25.58
N GLY A 225 0.44 -11.94 25.71
CA GLY A 225 1.25 -12.96 25.03
C GLY A 225 1.77 -12.51 23.66
N PRO A 226 1.89 -13.42 22.67
CA PRO A 226 2.61 -13.15 21.40
C PRO A 226 1.97 -12.08 20.53
N ASN A 227 0.71 -11.76 20.73
CA ASN A 227 -0.05 -10.75 19.96
C ASN A 227 -0.12 -9.40 20.66
N ILE A 228 0.56 -9.19 21.78
CA ILE A 228 0.54 -7.91 22.50
C ILE A 228 0.95 -6.75 21.58
N GLY A 229 0.21 -5.66 21.62
CA GLY A 229 0.44 -4.48 20.77
C GLY A 229 0.14 -4.64 19.28
N LEU A 230 -0.06 -5.87 18.77
CA LEU A 230 -0.37 -6.11 17.37
C LEU A 230 -1.87 -6.15 17.08
N ILE A 231 -2.68 -6.35 18.10
CA ILE A 231 -4.13 -6.28 18.03
C ILE A 231 -4.57 -5.18 18.98
N SER A 232 -5.30 -4.21 18.45
CA SER A 232 -5.73 -3.00 19.17
C SER A 232 -7.20 -2.73 18.87
N SER A 233 -7.83 -1.89 19.66
CA SER A 233 -9.20 -1.44 19.45
C SER A 233 -9.25 0.05 19.16
N LEU A 234 -10.14 0.45 18.26
CA LEU A 234 -10.42 1.86 17.97
C LEU A 234 -11.05 2.54 19.20
N SER A 235 -10.57 3.73 19.54
CA SER A 235 -11.21 4.59 20.54
C SER A 235 -12.62 4.99 20.11
N VAL A 236 -13.48 5.34 21.08
CA VAL A 236 -14.93 5.56 20.87
C VAL A 236 -15.22 6.54 19.74
N PHE A 237 -14.56 7.70 19.73
CA PHE A 237 -14.77 8.76 18.74
C PHE A 237 -13.85 8.65 17.51
N ALA A 238 -12.95 7.68 17.48
CA ALA A 238 -12.06 7.48 16.35
C ALA A 238 -12.81 6.93 15.15
N LYS A 239 -12.49 7.46 13.97
CA LYS A 239 -13.03 7.05 12.67
C LYS A 239 -11.88 6.84 11.68
N VAL A 240 -12.11 5.99 10.71
CA VAL A 240 -11.19 5.80 9.58
C VAL A 240 -11.70 6.66 8.43
N ASN A 241 -10.85 7.52 7.88
CA ASN A 241 -11.20 8.34 6.73
C ASN A 241 -11.15 7.53 5.42
N ASN A 242 -11.56 8.15 4.31
CA ASN A 242 -11.61 7.49 2.99
C ASN A 242 -10.24 6.99 2.50
N LEU A 243 -9.15 7.60 2.97
CA LEU A 243 -7.78 7.21 2.64
C LEU A 243 -7.22 6.12 3.57
N GLY A 244 -7.98 5.72 4.61
CA GLY A 244 -7.57 4.71 5.56
C GLY A 244 -6.82 5.24 6.79
N PHE A 245 -6.72 6.55 7.00
CA PHE A 245 -6.08 7.12 8.18
C PHE A 245 -7.10 7.30 9.32
N ILE A 246 -6.62 7.10 10.55
CA ILE A 246 -7.47 7.23 11.74
C ILE A 246 -7.53 8.69 12.16
N GLU A 247 -8.74 9.20 12.26
CA GLU A 247 -9.04 10.56 12.69
C GLU A 247 -9.84 10.56 13.99
N THR A 248 -9.66 11.60 14.79
CA THR A 248 -10.42 11.78 16.03
C THR A 248 -10.67 13.28 16.28
N PRO A 249 -11.82 13.66 16.86
CA PRO A 249 -12.10 15.04 17.17
C PRO A 249 -11.28 15.52 18.38
N TYR A 250 -10.70 16.71 18.26
CA TYR A 250 -10.04 17.41 19.34
C TYR A 250 -10.75 18.72 19.66
N ARG A 251 -10.79 19.07 20.94
CA ARG A 251 -11.26 20.38 21.36
C ARG A 251 -10.06 21.35 21.43
N LYS A 252 -10.16 22.47 20.74
CA LYS A 252 -9.16 23.55 20.86
C LYS A 252 -9.25 24.14 22.28
N VAL A 253 -8.12 24.21 22.98
CA VAL A 253 -8.02 24.81 24.30
C VAL A 253 -7.35 26.18 24.19
N ASN A 254 -7.93 27.20 24.80
CA ASN A 254 -7.27 28.50 24.97
C ASN A 254 -6.36 28.43 26.19
N LEU A 255 -5.09 28.74 26.01
CA LEU A 255 -4.09 28.74 27.09
C LEU A 255 -4.45 29.63 28.29
N SER A 256 -5.27 30.69 28.05
CA SER A 256 -5.78 31.56 29.11
C SER A 256 -6.67 30.85 30.15
N LEU A 257 -7.22 29.67 29.82
CA LEU A 257 -8.03 28.86 30.72
C LEU A 257 -7.23 27.88 31.58
N ILE A 258 -5.91 27.77 31.35
CA ILE A 258 -5.01 26.90 32.13
C ILE A 258 -4.57 27.57 33.42
N HIS A 259 -4.77 28.87 33.53
CA HIS A 259 -4.37 29.68 34.69
C HIS A 259 -5.54 30.07 35.62
N ILE A 260 -6.59 29.28 35.66
CA ILE A 260 -7.67 29.43 36.65
C ILE A 260 -7.38 28.54 37.85
#